data_211b16cebd467c26104c2619213c4b4f
#
_entry.id   211b16cebd467c26104c2619213c4b4f
#
_cell.length_a   1.000
_cell.length_b   1.000
_cell.length_c   1.000
_cell.angle_alpha   90.00
_cell.angle_beta   90.00
_cell.angle_gamma   90.00
#
_symmetry.space_group_name_H-M   'P 1'
#
loop_
_entity.id
_entity.type
_entity.pdbx_description
1 polymer ?
#
loop_
_entity_poly.entity_id
_entity_poly.type
_entity_poly.pdbx_seq_one_letter_code
_entity_poly.pdbx_strand_id
1 'polypeptide(L)'
;MESYLLDWANLLLRWVHVITSIAWIGSSFYFVFLDSSLTPPEDDDLKKQGVSGELWAVHGGGFYHPVKFAGAPPKLPGNLHWFYWESYSTWLTGFALFTVSYLWSAGTYLIDKSVMAWHPHAAIAVALSFLVVFWLAYDGICRVFGKRKHGDAIVGALVAVLVCVASYLACDWFAGRAAFLLVGAMMATAMSANVFFWIIPGQRTMVKDMAAGRAVDPIHGKRGKQRSVHNTYFTLPVLFAMLSNHYSFTYSHPQNWLVLIVMMGAGAAIRQFFVLRHGYKLARNPHPWPYAAAGVVAILGLLVWLKPAPPASAPVATNSVAAGAVTAGASGTIGYQDIQPVLEQRCYMCHGAAVQMKNVRVDSPQALSSHAQAVYQQVVVSKIMP
;
A
#
# COMPACT_ATOMS: atom_id res chain seq x y z
N MET A 1 30.42 9.23 -0.57
CA MET A 1 29.56 10.29 -1.16
C MET A 1 28.25 9.74 -1.68
N GLU A 2 28.27 8.65 -2.46
CA GLU A 2 27.05 8.02 -3.00
C GLU A 2 26.04 7.62 -1.92
N SER A 3 26.46 6.88 -0.91
CA SER A 3 25.59 6.47 0.23
C SER A 3 24.93 7.68 0.90
N TYR A 4 25.70 8.73 1.16
CA TYR A 4 25.18 9.97 1.76
C TYR A 4 24.09 10.63 0.90
N LEU A 5 24.29 10.67 -0.43
CA LEU A 5 23.29 11.21 -1.36
C LEU A 5 22.05 10.34 -1.44
N LEU A 6 22.19 9.00 -1.40
CA LEU A 6 21.08 8.07 -1.37
C LEU A 6 20.26 8.18 -0.08
N ASP A 7 20.92 8.39 1.07
CA ASP A 7 20.23 8.61 2.36
C ASP A 7 19.38 9.88 2.33
N TRP A 8 19.94 10.97 1.80
CA TRP A 8 19.19 12.22 1.62
C TRP A 8 18.05 12.07 0.60
N ALA A 9 18.30 11.41 -0.52
CA ALA A 9 17.27 11.14 -1.51
C ALA A 9 16.12 10.31 -0.91
N ASN A 10 16.44 9.27 -0.14
CA ASN A 10 15.44 8.44 0.54
C ASN A 10 14.63 9.26 1.54
N LEU A 11 15.28 10.06 2.37
CA LEU A 11 14.62 10.92 3.36
C LEU A 11 13.67 11.91 2.69
N LEU A 12 14.18 12.68 1.73
CA LEU A 12 13.41 13.74 1.08
C LEU A 12 12.26 13.19 0.24
N LEU A 13 12.51 12.13 -0.56
CA LEU A 13 11.47 11.48 -1.34
C LEU A 13 10.39 10.87 -0.45
N ARG A 14 10.76 10.25 0.66
CA ARG A 14 9.81 9.69 1.63
C ARG A 14 8.96 10.79 2.27
N TRP A 15 9.58 11.87 2.66
CA TRP A 15 8.87 13.01 3.24
C TRP A 15 7.87 13.62 2.27
N VAL A 16 8.31 13.94 1.06
CA VAL A 16 7.41 14.48 0.00
C VAL A 16 6.32 13.47 -0.37
N HIS A 17 6.66 12.18 -0.50
CA HIS A 17 5.68 11.14 -0.81
C HIS A 17 4.58 11.02 0.27
N VAL A 18 4.94 11.11 1.54
CA VAL A 18 3.95 11.11 2.64
C VAL A 18 3.04 12.33 2.54
N ILE A 19 3.58 13.53 2.29
CA ILE A 19 2.78 14.76 2.16
C ILE A 19 1.79 14.66 1.00
N THR A 20 2.26 14.23 -0.18
CA THR A 20 1.40 14.10 -1.37
C THR A 20 0.35 12.99 -1.20
N SER A 21 0.71 11.89 -0.55
CA SER A 21 -0.21 10.80 -0.22
C SER A 21 -1.31 11.25 0.74
N ILE A 22 -0.96 12.02 1.77
CA ILE A 22 -1.95 12.61 2.70
C ILE A 22 -2.92 13.51 1.94
N ALA A 23 -2.41 14.37 1.05
CA ALA A 23 -3.25 15.25 0.24
C ALA A 23 -4.23 14.44 -0.65
N TRP A 24 -3.73 13.40 -1.33
CA TRP A 24 -4.58 12.56 -2.19
C TRP A 24 -5.61 11.75 -1.40
N ILE A 25 -5.20 11.09 -0.32
CA ILE A 25 -6.09 10.31 0.53
C ILE A 25 -7.12 11.22 1.20
N GLY A 26 -6.70 12.39 1.69
CA GLY A 26 -7.57 13.37 2.32
C GLY A 26 -8.65 13.89 1.39
N SER A 27 -8.28 14.28 0.16
CA SER A 27 -9.23 14.72 -0.86
C SER A 27 -10.20 13.59 -1.26
N SER A 28 -9.70 12.36 -1.44
CA SER A 28 -10.54 11.20 -1.76
C SER A 28 -11.55 10.92 -0.65
N PHE A 29 -11.14 10.95 0.61
CA PHE A 29 -12.03 10.72 1.75
C PHE A 29 -13.07 11.83 1.90
N TYR A 30 -12.64 13.08 1.68
CA TYR A 30 -13.55 14.23 1.71
C TYR A 30 -14.65 14.12 0.63
N PHE A 31 -14.30 13.80 -0.62
CA PHE A 31 -15.30 13.66 -1.68
C PHE A 31 -16.24 12.46 -1.49
N VAL A 32 -15.74 11.34 -0.94
CA VAL A 32 -16.61 10.22 -0.57
C VAL A 32 -17.57 10.62 0.57
N PHE A 33 -17.08 11.36 1.57
CA PHE A 33 -17.92 11.90 2.63
C PHE A 33 -18.96 12.86 2.04
N LEU A 34 -18.54 13.83 1.24
CA LEU A 34 -19.43 14.83 0.63
C LEU A 34 -20.53 14.16 -0.18
N ASP A 35 -20.17 13.32 -1.17
CA ASP A 35 -21.15 12.62 -2.04
C ASP A 35 -22.15 11.78 -1.25
N SER A 36 -21.72 11.16 -0.17
CA SER A 36 -22.56 10.27 0.66
C SER A 36 -23.44 11.05 1.65
N SER A 37 -23.13 12.31 1.94
CA SER A 37 -23.80 13.13 2.96
C SER A 37 -24.71 14.20 2.38
N LEU A 38 -24.74 14.37 1.06
CA LEU A 38 -25.63 15.34 0.41
C LEU A 38 -27.10 15.03 0.67
N THR A 39 -27.87 16.06 0.99
CA THR A 39 -29.33 16.04 1.10
C THR A 39 -29.96 16.78 -0.07
N PRO A 40 -31.22 16.50 -0.42
CA PRO A 40 -31.93 17.34 -1.40
C PRO A 40 -31.94 18.80 -0.94
N PRO A 41 -31.76 19.77 -1.86
CA PRO A 41 -31.76 21.18 -1.49
C PRO A 41 -33.11 21.59 -0.91
N GLU A 42 -33.07 22.42 0.12
CA GLU A 42 -34.31 23.00 0.71
C GLU A 42 -34.78 24.20 -0.11
N ASP A 43 -33.86 25.03 -0.63
CA ASP A 43 -34.16 26.23 -1.40
C ASP A 43 -34.67 25.86 -2.80
N ASP A 44 -35.84 26.41 -3.14
CA ASP A 44 -36.49 26.21 -4.46
C ASP A 44 -35.71 26.84 -5.63
N ASP A 45 -34.90 27.85 -5.40
CA ASP A 45 -34.07 28.44 -6.43
C ASP A 45 -32.87 27.54 -6.76
N LEU A 46 -32.32 26.85 -5.79
CA LEU A 46 -31.31 25.81 -6.03
C LEU A 46 -31.92 24.62 -6.80
N LYS A 47 -33.14 24.21 -6.48
CA LYS A 47 -33.85 23.16 -7.25
C LYS A 47 -34.05 23.55 -8.70
N LYS A 48 -34.50 24.79 -8.97
CA LYS A 48 -34.68 25.35 -10.33
C LYS A 48 -33.36 25.40 -11.12
N GLN A 49 -32.23 25.62 -10.44
CA GLN A 49 -30.89 25.58 -11.04
C GLN A 49 -30.39 24.16 -11.34
N GLY A 50 -31.11 23.11 -10.97
CA GLY A 50 -30.72 21.70 -11.19
C GLY A 50 -29.76 21.14 -10.13
N VAL A 51 -29.71 21.76 -8.97
CA VAL A 51 -28.97 21.20 -7.82
C VAL A 51 -29.63 19.90 -7.36
N SER A 52 -28.88 18.82 -7.29
CA SER A 52 -29.37 17.50 -6.86
C SER A 52 -29.03 17.18 -5.41
N GLY A 53 -28.15 17.96 -4.80
CA GLY A 53 -27.77 17.77 -3.40
C GLY A 53 -26.98 18.93 -2.87
N GLU A 54 -27.14 19.18 -1.58
CA GLU A 54 -26.41 20.20 -0.83
C GLU A 54 -25.93 19.68 0.52
N LEU A 55 -24.91 20.30 1.06
CA LEU A 55 -24.41 20.05 2.40
C LEU A 55 -24.00 21.37 3.05
N TRP A 56 -24.41 21.59 4.30
CA TRP A 56 -23.89 22.66 5.13
C TRP A 56 -22.79 22.12 6.04
N ALA A 57 -21.63 22.74 6.01
CA ALA A 57 -20.47 22.38 6.80
C ALA A 57 -19.89 23.59 7.53
N VAL A 58 -19.34 23.36 8.72
CA VAL A 58 -18.62 24.36 9.51
C VAL A 58 -17.18 23.92 9.66
N HIS A 59 -16.25 24.77 9.27
CA HIS A 59 -14.82 24.51 9.45
C HIS A 59 -14.04 25.81 9.58
N GLY A 60 -13.09 25.86 10.53
CA GLY A 60 -12.22 27.02 10.73
C GLY A 60 -12.96 28.35 11.00
N GLY A 61 -14.14 28.29 11.64
CA GLY A 61 -14.98 29.46 11.93
C GLY A 61 -15.84 29.96 10.74
N GLY A 62 -15.78 29.28 9.59
CA GLY A 62 -16.59 29.61 8.41
C GLY A 62 -17.68 28.59 8.14
N PHE A 63 -18.75 29.03 7.45
CA PHE A 63 -19.79 28.18 6.92
C PHE A 63 -19.52 27.89 5.45
N TYR A 64 -19.60 26.64 5.06
CA TYR A 64 -19.39 26.17 3.69
C TYR A 64 -20.68 25.50 3.20
N HIS A 65 -21.08 25.86 1.97
CA HIS A 65 -22.29 25.32 1.35
C HIS A 65 -21.98 24.71 -0.03
N PRO A 66 -21.32 23.53 -0.08
CA PRO A 66 -21.11 22.83 -1.33
C PRO A 66 -22.44 22.29 -1.86
N VAL A 67 -22.69 22.55 -3.14
CA VAL A 67 -23.83 22.06 -3.91
C VAL A 67 -23.35 21.15 -5.04
N LYS A 68 -24.16 20.16 -5.40
CA LYS A 68 -23.89 19.23 -6.50
C LYS A 68 -25.01 19.32 -7.52
N PHE A 69 -24.67 19.52 -8.77
CA PHE A 69 -25.61 19.51 -9.89
C PHE A 69 -25.83 18.08 -10.40
N ALA A 70 -27.07 17.75 -10.78
CA ALA A 70 -27.40 16.46 -11.39
C ALA A 70 -26.77 16.27 -12.78
N GLY A 71 -26.53 17.38 -13.46
CA GLY A 71 -25.89 17.44 -14.76
C GLY A 71 -24.95 18.66 -14.83
N ALA A 72 -25.08 19.47 -15.85
CA ALA A 72 -24.36 20.74 -15.97
C ALA A 72 -24.98 21.83 -15.09
N PRO A 73 -24.16 22.68 -14.42
CA PRO A 73 -24.69 23.90 -13.84
C PRO A 73 -25.23 24.82 -14.94
N PRO A 74 -26.17 25.72 -14.64
CA PRO A 74 -26.74 26.65 -15.63
C PRO A 74 -25.69 27.49 -16.34
N LYS A 75 -24.61 27.80 -15.65
CA LYS A 75 -23.46 28.53 -16.19
C LYS A 75 -22.18 27.87 -15.61
N LEU A 76 -21.28 27.46 -16.50
CA LEU A 76 -19.94 27.00 -16.07
C LEU A 76 -19.13 28.20 -15.56
N PRO A 77 -18.53 28.11 -14.37
CA PRO A 77 -17.58 29.12 -13.90
C PRO A 77 -16.32 29.11 -14.77
N GLY A 78 -15.72 30.28 -14.95
CA GLY A 78 -14.48 30.40 -15.75
C GLY A 78 -13.26 29.73 -15.13
N ASN A 79 -13.29 29.56 -13.82
CA ASN A 79 -12.19 28.91 -13.08
C ASN A 79 -12.70 27.62 -12.43
N LEU A 80 -12.19 26.47 -12.90
CA LEU A 80 -12.48 25.14 -12.36
C LEU A 80 -11.23 24.57 -11.74
N HIS A 81 -11.29 24.14 -10.47
CA HIS A 81 -10.20 23.41 -9.83
C HIS A 81 -10.28 21.93 -10.21
N TRP A 82 -9.12 21.34 -10.53
CA TRP A 82 -8.99 19.95 -10.97
C TRP A 82 -8.15 19.15 -9.98
N PHE A 83 -8.74 18.16 -9.34
CA PHE A 83 -8.06 17.28 -8.37
C PHE A 83 -7.31 16.15 -9.09
N TYR A 84 -6.10 16.40 -9.56
CA TYR A 84 -5.27 15.37 -10.20
C TYR A 84 -3.78 15.42 -9.80
N TRP A 85 -3.28 16.59 -9.44
CA TRP A 85 -1.87 16.72 -9.01
C TRP A 85 -1.58 15.93 -7.74
N GLU A 86 -2.55 15.78 -6.84
CA GLU A 86 -2.45 14.97 -5.63
C GLU A 86 -2.12 13.52 -5.98
N SER A 87 -2.78 12.97 -7.01
CA SER A 87 -2.54 11.63 -7.51
C SER A 87 -1.21 11.50 -8.25
N TYR A 88 -0.91 12.44 -9.15
CA TYR A 88 0.29 12.38 -9.98
C TYR A 88 1.55 12.58 -9.18
N SER A 89 1.58 13.57 -8.27
CA SER A 89 2.74 13.79 -7.40
C SER A 89 2.95 12.62 -6.43
N THR A 90 1.88 12.01 -5.93
CA THR A 90 2.00 10.80 -5.11
C THR A 90 2.63 9.66 -5.89
N TRP A 91 2.19 9.40 -7.13
CA TRP A 91 2.77 8.34 -7.95
C TRP A 91 4.22 8.63 -8.31
N LEU A 92 4.55 9.85 -8.75
CA LEU A 92 5.91 10.24 -9.14
C LEU A 92 6.89 10.12 -7.96
N THR A 93 6.52 10.63 -6.81
CA THR A 93 7.36 10.55 -5.60
C THR A 93 7.47 9.12 -5.06
N GLY A 94 6.38 8.35 -5.14
CA GLY A 94 6.36 6.94 -4.75
C GLY A 94 7.22 6.07 -5.66
N PHE A 95 7.16 6.28 -6.97
CA PHE A 95 7.99 5.56 -7.94
C PHE A 95 9.48 5.92 -7.76
N ALA A 96 9.80 7.20 -7.57
CA ALA A 96 11.17 7.63 -7.28
C ALA A 96 11.67 7.01 -5.96
N LEU A 97 10.86 6.99 -4.90
CA LEU A 97 11.19 6.36 -3.63
C LEU A 97 11.39 4.84 -3.78
N PHE A 98 10.54 4.16 -4.55
CA PHE A 98 10.70 2.74 -4.87
C PHE A 98 12.00 2.47 -5.60
N THR A 99 12.36 3.33 -6.57
CA THR A 99 13.61 3.24 -7.32
C THR A 99 14.82 3.35 -6.39
N VAL A 100 14.89 4.38 -5.57
CA VAL A 100 16.01 4.62 -4.65
C VAL A 100 16.09 3.53 -3.57
N SER A 101 14.94 3.07 -3.05
CA SER A 101 14.93 2.14 -1.91
C SER A 101 15.08 0.66 -2.31
N TYR A 102 14.61 0.26 -3.49
CA TYR A 102 14.54 -1.15 -3.88
C TYR A 102 15.23 -1.47 -5.19
N LEU A 103 15.10 -0.63 -6.22
CA LEU A 103 15.67 -0.95 -7.52
C LEU A 103 17.15 -0.64 -7.59
N TRP A 104 17.63 0.41 -6.91
CA TRP A 104 19.06 0.79 -6.87
C TRP A 104 19.91 -0.32 -6.27
N SER A 105 19.45 -0.94 -5.21
CA SER A 105 20.15 -2.04 -4.52
C SER A 105 19.30 -3.32 -4.52
N ALA A 106 18.88 -3.75 -5.73
CA ALA A 106 17.96 -4.86 -5.89
C ALA A 106 18.44 -6.17 -5.24
N GLY A 107 19.76 -6.44 -5.28
CA GLY A 107 20.35 -7.62 -4.64
C GLY A 107 20.12 -7.70 -3.13
N THR A 108 19.99 -6.54 -2.46
CA THR A 108 19.82 -6.47 -1.00
C THR A 108 18.36 -6.37 -0.57
N TYR A 109 17.57 -5.57 -1.28
CA TYR A 109 16.22 -5.23 -0.78
C TYR A 109 15.08 -5.88 -1.57
N LEU A 110 15.31 -6.22 -2.85
CA LEU A 110 14.28 -6.81 -3.70
C LEU A 110 14.37 -8.34 -3.74
N ILE A 111 15.61 -8.88 -3.74
CA ILE A 111 15.88 -10.31 -3.90
C ILE A 111 16.09 -10.97 -2.54
N ASP A 112 15.48 -12.15 -2.38
CA ASP A 112 15.81 -13.11 -1.35
C ASP A 112 16.15 -14.45 -2.02
N LYS A 113 17.42 -14.86 -1.95
CA LYS A 113 17.88 -16.10 -2.59
C LYS A 113 17.24 -17.36 -2.00
N SER A 114 16.74 -17.30 -0.77
CA SER A 114 16.00 -18.41 -0.15
C SER A 114 14.59 -18.55 -0.72
N VAL A 115 14.02 -17.47 -1.30
CA VAL A 115 12.73 -17.45 -1.99
C VAL A 115 12.96 -17.74 -3.47
N MET A 116 13.73 -16.88 -4.14
CA MET A 116 14.07 -17.06 -5.56
C MET A 116 15.40 -16.38 -5.91
N ALA A 117 16.31 -17.13 -6.52
CA ALA A 117 17.66 -16.66 -6.88
C ALA A 117 17.65 -15.86 -8.20
N TRP A 118 17.07 -14.66 -8.16
CA TRP A 118 17.05 -13.76 -9.31
C TRP A 118 18.43 -13.16 -9.63
N HIS A 119 18.67 -12.92 -10.92
CA HIS A 119 19.65 -11.92 -11.33
C HIS A 119 19.06 -10.51 -11.09
N PRO A 120 19.84 -9.52 -10.59
CA PRO A 120 19.31 -8.20 -10.23
C PRO A 120 18.51 -7.51 -11.34
N HIS A 121 18.99 -7.49 -12.56
CA HIS A 121 18.27 -6.87 -13.69
C HIS A 121 16.96 -7.60 -14.02
N ALA A 122 16.94 -8.93 -13.91
CA ALA A 122 15.71 -9.70 -14.11
C ALA A 122 14.68 -9.40 -13.01
N ALA A 123 15.11 -9.35 -11.74
CA ALA A 123 14.25 -8.98 -10.63
C ALA A 123 13.62 -7.58 -10.82
N ILE A 124 14.42 -6.60 -11.25
CA ILE A 124 13.93 -5.24 -11.55
C ILE A 124 12.90 -5.28 -12.68
N ALA A 125 13.19 -5.97 -13.77
CA ALA A 125 12.27 -6.07 -14.90
C ALA A 125 10.94 -6.74 -14.52
N VAL A 126 10.98 -7.81 -13.73
CA VAL A 126 9.78 -8.49 -13.23
C VAL A 126 9.01 -7.59 -12.25
N ALA A 127 9.67 -6.91 -11.32
CA ALA A 127 9.02 -5.96 -10.41
C ALA A 127 8.32 -4.82 -11.16
N LEU A 128 8.95 -4.23 -12.16
CA LEU A 128 8.31 -3.22 -13.01
C LEU A 128 7.15 -3.79 -13.83
N SER A 129 7.27 -5.05 -14.28
CA SER A 129 6.19 -5.75 -14.98
C SER A 129 4.96 -5.92 -14.09
N PHE A 130 5.09 -6.14 -12.79
CA PHE A 130 3.95 -6.18 -11.87
C PHE A 130 3.13 -4.90 -11.93
N LEU A 131 3.77 -3.72 -11.97
CA LEU A 131 3.07 -2.43 -12.05
C LEU A 131 2.26 -2.30 -13.34
N VAL A 132 2.88 -2.65 -14.47
CA VAL A 132 2.27 -2.49 -15.80
C VAL A 132 1.21 -3.56 -16.08
N VAL A 133 1.56 -4.84 -15.86
CA VAL A 133 0.68 -5.97 -16.17
C VAL A 133 -0.56 -5.96 -15.27
N PHE A 134 -0.39 -5.67 -13.98
CA PHE A 134 -1.52 -5.53 -13.07
C PHE A 134 -2.50 -4.45 -13.56
N TRP A 135 -1.99 -3.26 -13.92
CA TRP A 135 -2.85 -2.19 -14.42
C TRP A 135 -3.54 -2.57 -15.73
N LEU A 136 -2.84 -3.19 -16.68
CA LEU A 136 -3.43 -3.63 -17.95
C LEU A 136 -4.53 -4.68 -17.73
N ALA A 137 -4.28 -5.68 -16.87
CA ALA A 137 -5.26 -6.70 -16.53
C ALA A 137 -6.49 -6.09 -15.82
N TYR A 138 -6.27 -5.24 -14.82
CA TYR A 138 -7.31 -4.50 -14.13
C TYR A 138 -8.14 -3.63 -15.09
N ASP A 139 -7.48 -2.88 -15.96
CA ASP A 139 -8.16 -2.03 -16.95
C ASP A 139 -8.97 -2.87 -17.95
N GLY A 140 -8.42 -3.99 -18.42
CA GLY A 140 -9.10 -4.96 -19.26
C GLY A 140 -10.37 -5.52 -18.62
N ILE A 141 -10.29 -5.95 -17.35
CA ILE A 141 -11.45 -6.42 -16.57
C ILE A 141 -12.54 -5.35 -16.54
N CYS A 142 -12.18 -4.10 -16.21
CA CYS A 142 -13.16 -3.02 -16.15
C CYS A 142 -13.78 -2.68 -17.50
N ARG A 143 -13.02 -2.73 -18.59
CA ARG A 143 -13.54 -2.47 -19.96
C ARG A 143 -14.53 -3.55 -20.43
N VAL A 144 -14.19 -4.81 -20.16
CA VAL A 144 -14.97 -5.95 -20.64
C VAL A 144 -16.22 -6.16 -19.80
N PHE A 145 -16.10 -6.10 -18.47
CA PHE A 145 -17.18 -6.48 -17.56
C PHE A 145 -17.94 -5.29 -16.96
N GLY A 146 -17.34 -4.11 -16.89
CA GLY A 146 -17.93 -2.94 -16.22
C GLY A 146 -19.22 -2.40 -16.83
N LYS A 147 -19.55 -2.77 -18.07
CA LYS A 147 -20.81 -2.39 -18.75
C LYS A 147 -21.93 -3.42 -18.63
N ARG A 148 -21.66 -4.59 -18.06
CA ARG A 148 -22.62 -5.68 -17.95
C ARG A 148 -23.64 -5.42 -16.84
N LYS A 149 -24.79 -6.11 -16.90
CA LYS A 149 -25.70 -6.22 -15.76
C LYS A 149 -24.93 -6.79 -14.57
N HIS A 150 -25.00 -6.15 -13.42
CA HIS A 150 -24.18 -6.45 -12.22
C HIS A 150 -22.65 -6.29 -12.46
N GLY A 151 -22.24 -5.47 -13.43
CA GLY A 151 -20.85 -5.28 -13.82
C GLY A 151 -19.93 -4.88 -12.67
N ASP A 152 -20.37 -4.02 -11.76
CA ASP A 152 -19.57 -3.58 -10.61
C ASP A 152 -19.24 -4.74 -9.66
N ALA A 153 -20.18 -5.65 -9.41
CA ALA A 153 -19.94 -6.83 -8.57
C ALA A 153 -18.99 -7.82 -9.25
N ILE A 154 -19.17 -8.07 -10.56
CA ILE A 154 -18.31 -8.95 -11.34
C ILE A 154 -16.88 -8.39 -11.39
N VAL A 155 -16.74 -7.11 -11.68
CA VAL A 155 -15.43 -6.42 -11.70
C VAL A 155 -14.79 -6.47 -10.33
N GLY A 156 -15.54 -6.19 -9.25
CA GLY A 156 -15.05 -6.26 -7.89
C GLY A 156 -14.49 -7.65 -7.53
N ALA A 157 -15.22 -8.71 -7.88
CA ALA A 157 -14.78 -10.09 -7.64
C ALA A 157 -13.54 -10.45 -8.46
N LEU A 158 -13.50 -10.12 -9.76
CA LEU A 158 -12.35 -10.41 -10.62
C LEU A 158 -11.11 -9.63 -10.20
N VAL A 159 -11.26 -8.37 -9.79
CA VAL A 159 -10.15 -7.54 -9.28
C VAL A 159 -9.66 -8.08 -7.94
N ALA A 160 -10.54 -8.56 -7.05
CA ALA A 160 -10.12 -9.21 -5.81
C ALA A 160 -9.28 -10.47 -6.10
N VAL A 161 -9.72 -11.32 -7.04
CA VAL A 161 -8.93 -12.48 -7.48
C VAL A 161 -7.58 -12.05 -8.06
N LEU A 162 -7.56 -11.02 -8.92
CA LEU A 162 -6.32 -10.50 -9.51
C LEU A 162 -5.34 -10.02 -8.43
N VAL A 163 -5.82 -9.30 -7.40
CA VAL A 163 -5.00 -8.86 -6.26
C VAL A 163 -4.48 -10.06 -5.47
N CYS A 164 -5.31 -11.08 -5.20
CA CYS A 164 -4.88 -12.29 -4.50
C CYS A 164 -3.78 -13.04 -5.27
N VAL A 165 -3.96 -13.25 -6.57
CA VAL A 165 -2.96 -13.92 -7.42
C VAL A 165 -1.66 -13.13 -7.47
N ALA A 166 -1.74 -11.81 -7.68
CA ALA A 166 -0.55 -10.97 -7.72
C ALA A 166 0.17 -10.92 -6.36
N SER A 167 -0.57 -10.94 -5.24
CA SER A 167 0.01 -11.00 -3.88
C SER A 167 0.75 -12.32 -3.64
N TYR A 168 0.16 -13.44 -4.05
CA TYR A 168 0.79 -14.75 -3.96
C TYR A 168 2.09 -14.78 -4.77
N LEU A 169 2.04 -14.39 -6.06
CA LEU A 169 3.22 -14.38 -6.94
C LEU A 169 4.31 -13.43 -6.45
N ALA A 170 3.94 -12.25 -5.94
CA ALA A 170 4.92 -11.32 -5.40
C ALA A 170 5.66 -11.92 -4.19
N CYS A 171 4.93 -12.56 -3.27
CA CYS A 171 5.51 -13.20 -2.09
C CYS A 171 6.32 -14.48 -2.41
N ASP A 172 5.99 -15.16 -3.51
CA ASP A 172 6.69 -16.35 -3.99
C ASP A 172 7.98 -16.01 -4.76
N TRP A 173 8.11 -14.78 -5.27
CA TRP A 173 9.21 -14.37 -6.15
C TRP A 173 10.18 -13.39 -5.54
N PHE A 174 9.77 -12.61 -4.54
CA PHE A 174 10.57 -11.53 -3.97
C PHE A 174 10.74 -11.67 -2.46
N ALA A 175 11.72 -10.94 -1.92
CA ALA A 175 11.85 -10.80 -0.47
C ALA A 175 10.53 -10.29 0.13
N GLY A 176 10.07 -10.88 1.24
CA GLY A 176 8.73 -10.62 1.79
C GLY A 176 8.44 -9.13 2.00
N ARG A 177 9.42 -8.35 2.49
CA ARG A 177 9.33 -6.90 2.63
C ARG A 177 9.10 -6.19 1.28
N ALA A 178 9.81 -6.62 0.24
CA ALA A 178 9.69 -6.06 -1.10
C ALA A 178 8.36 -6.48 -1.75
N ALA A 179 7.93 -7.72 -1.56
CA ALA A 179 6.67 -8.24 -2.07
C ALA A 179 5.47 -7.43 -1.58
N PHE A 180 5.39 -7.14 -0.28
CA PHE A 180 4.31 -6.35 0.29
C PHE A 180 4.27 -4.94 -0.28
N LEU A 181 5.44 -4.28 -0.35
CA LEU A 181 5.54 -2.96 -0.95
C LEU A 181 5.17 -2.97 -2.44
N LEU A 182 5.63 -3.98 -3.19
CA LEU A 182 5.35 -4.13 -4.62
C LEU A 182 3.84 -4.27 -4.88
N VAL A 183 3.13 -5.05 -4.06
CA VAL A 183 1.66 -5.18 -4.14
C VAL A 183 0.99 -3.83 -3.87
N GLY A 184 1.44 -3.08 -2.87
CA GLY A 184 0.98 -1.72 -2.63
C GLY A 184 1.24 -0.79 -3.82
N ALA A 185 2.45 -0.85 -4.39
CA ALA A 185 2.87 -0.02 -5.52
C ALA A 185 2.08 -0.34 -6.81
N MET A 186 1.79 -1.62 -7.11
CA MET A 186 0.99 -1.98 -8.29
C MET A 186 -0.46 -1.47 -8.17
N MET A 187 -1.07 -1.59 -6.99
CA MET A 187 -2.42 -1.06 -6.74
C MET A 187 -2.43 0.47 -6.81
N ALA A 188 -1.47 1.15 -6.20
CA ALA A 188 -1.32 2.60 -6.27
C ALA A 188 -1.09 3.09 -7.72
N THR A 189 -0.33 2.33 -8.53
CA THR A 189 -0.15 2.60 -9.95
C THR A 189 -1.49 2.50 -10.69
N ALA A 190 -2.29 1.47 -10.45
CA ALA A 190 -3.62 1.34 -11.04
C ALA A 190 -4.55 2.50 -10.60
N MET A 191 -4.47 2.93 -9.33
CA MET A 191 -5.23 4.07 -8.82
C MET A 191 -4.86 5.39 -9.54
N SER A 192 -3.57 5.67 -9.70
CA SER A 192 -3.10 6.88 -10.40
C SER A 192 -3.40 6.81 -11.90
N ALA A 193 -3.22 5.64 -12.52
CA ALA A 193 -3.59 5.40 -13.91
C ALA A 193 -5.09 5.60 -14.16
N ASN A 194 -5.96 5.24 -13.21
CA ASN A 194 -7.38 5.55 -13.28
C ASN A 194 -7.64 7.06 -13.36
N VAL A 195 -6.92 7.87 -12.59
CA VAL A 195 -7.04 9.33 -12.64
C VAL A 195 -6.55 9.84 -13.98
N PHE A 196 -5.38 9.37 -14.43
CA PHE A 196 -4.70 9.86 -15.64
C PHE A 196 -5.42 9.48 -16.93
N PHE A 197 -5.84 8.22 -17.09
CA PHE A 197 -6.38 7.70 -18.35
C PHE A 197 -7.91 7.76 -18.46
N TRP A 198 -8.62 7.80 -17.31
CA TRP A 198 -10.07 7.67 -17.29
C TRP A 198 -10.80 8.85 -16.67
N ILE A 199 -10.45 9.22 -15.43
CA ILE A 199 -11.21 10.21 -14.67
C ILE A 199 -11.03 11.59 -15.28
N ILE A 200 -9.80 12.09 -15.36
CA ILE A 200 -9.53 13.43 -15.85
C ILE A 200 -9.86 13.61 -17.33
N PRO A 201 -9.49 12.69 -18.26
CA PRO A 201 -9.91 12.82 -19.66
C PRO A 201 -11.42 12.82 -19.84
N GLY A 202 -12.14 11.94 -19.10
CA GLY A 202 -13.60 11.91 -19.13
C GLY A 202 -14.22 13.22 -18.64
N GLN A 203 -13.74 13.76 -17.52
CA GLN A 203 -14.20 15.03 -16.98
C GLN A 203 -13.91 16.20 -17.93
N ARG A 204 -12.73 16.24 -18.55
CA ARG A 204 -12.39 17.27 -19.56
C ARG A 204 -13.31 17.22 -20.76
N THR A 205 -13.67 16.02 -21.23
CA THR A 205 -14.64 15.86 -22.32
C THR A 205 -16.01 16.39 -21.91
N MET A 206 -16.49 16.02 -20.72
CA MET A 206 -17.78 16.53 -20.20
C MET A 206 -17.80 18.04 -20.11
N VAL A 207 -16.79 18.68 -19.55
CA VAL A 207 -16.68 20.15 -19.42
C VAL A 207 -16.63 20.82 -20.80
N LYS A 208 -15.89 20.24 -21.76
CA LYS A 208 -15.82 20.75 -23.14
C LYS A 208 -17.17 20.71 -23.83
N ASP A 209 -17.95 19.63 -23.65
CA ASP A 209 -19.27 19.50 -24.23
C ASP A 209 -20.26 20.48 -23.60
N MET A 210 -20.23 20.63 -22.28
CA MET A 210 -21.01 21.64 -21.55
C MET A 210 -20.72 23.07 -22.04
N ALA A 211 -19.42 23.42 -22.14
CA ALA A 211 -19.00 24.74 -22.60
C ALA A 211 -19.44 25.04 -24.05
N ALA A 212 -19.58 24.03 -24.88
CA ALA A 212 -20.03 24.12 -26.25
C ALA A 212 -21.57 24.00 -26.41
N GLY A 213 -22.33 23.91 -25.29
CA GLY A 213 -23.78 23.69 -25.33
C GLY A 213 -24.23 22.36 -25.90
N ARG A 214 -23.31 21.36 -25.96
CA ARG A 214 -23.61 20.01 -26.46
C ARG A 214 -24.12 19.12 -25.34
N ALA A 215 -24.92 18.11 -25.71
CA ALA A 215 -25.34 17.08 -24.79
C ALA A 215 -24.12 16.28 -24.29
N VAL A 216 -24.02 16.08 -22.97
CA VAL A 216 -22.91 15.33 -22.34
C VAL A 216 -23.23 13.86 -22.37
N ASP A 217 -22.29 13.03 -22.89
CA ASP A 217 -22.42 11.58 -22.82
C ASP A 217 -22.20 11.11 -21.36
N PRO A 218 -23.23 10.50 -20.73
CA PRO A 218 -23.14 10.02 -19.34
C PRO A 218 -22.13 8.89 -19.14
N ILE A 219 -21.61 8.29 -20.23
CA ILE A 219 -20.63 7.20 -20.14
C ILE A 219 -19.33 7.66 -19.47
N HIS A 220 -18.90 8.91 -19.70
CA HIS A 220 -17.69 9.47 -19.09
C HIS A 220 -17.82 9.55 -17.57
N GLY A 221 -18.96 10.05 -17.08
CA GLY A 221 -19.25 10.12 -15.65
C GLY A 221 -19.34 8.72 -15.01
N LYS A 222 -20.04 7.77 -15.64
CA LYS A 222 -20.18 6.39 -15.14
C LYS A 222 -18.83 5.70 -15.02
N ARG A 223 -17.97 5.77 -16.06
CA ARG A 223 -16.62 5.19 -16.04
C ARG A 223 -15.74 5.84 -14.98
N GLY A 224 -15.73 7.17 -14.92
CA GLY A 224 -14.97 7.90 -13.90
C GLY A 224 -15.40 7.51 -12.49
N LYS A 225 -16.72 7.42 -12.23
CA LYS A 225 -17.25 6.98 -10.92
C LYS A 225 -16.82 5.55 -10.55
N GLN A 226 -16.94 4.59 -11.48
CA GLN A 226 -16.51 3.22 -11.22
C GLN A 226 -15.04 3.17 -10.79
N ARG A 227 -14.14 3.85 -11.53
CA ARG A 227 -12.71 3.90 -11.22
C ARG A 227 -12.44 4.61 -9.89
N SER A 228 -13.15 5.69 -9.58
CA SER A 228 -13.03 6.40 -8.30
C SER A 228 -13.48 5.53 -7.12
N VAL A 229 -14.54 4.73 -7.29
CA VAL A 229 -14.98 3.74 -6.28
C VAL A 229 -13.88 2.70 -6.02
N HIS A 230 -13.26 2.15 -7.08
CA HIS A 230 -12.15 1.21 -6.89
C HIS A 230 -10.97 1.85 -6.15
N ASN A 231 -10.59 3.08 -6.50
CA ASN A 231 -9.55 3.82 -5.77
C ASN A 231 -9.88 3.94 -4.27
N THR A 232 -11.16 4.18 -3.95
CA THR A 232 -11.65 4.25 -2.56
C THR A 232 -11.38 2.94 -1.78
N TYR A 233 -11.64 1.78 -2.39
CA TYR A 233 -11.42 0.48 -1.75
C TYR A 233 -9.95 0.03 -1.74
N PHE A 234 -9.14 0.49 -2.67
CA PHE A 234 -7.70 0.23 -2.68
C PHE A 234 -6.95 1.03 -1.60
N THR A 235 -7.51 2.12 -1.09
CA THR A 235 -6.79 3.05 -0.20
C THR A 235 -6.25 2.38 1.06
N LEU A 236 -7.08 1.69 1.86
CA LEU A 236 -6.60 1.04 3.10
C LEU A 236 -5.68 -0.16 2.83
N PRO A 237 -5.95 -1.04 1.83
CA PRO A 237 -5.00 -2.04 1.38
C PRO A 237 -3.63 -1.48 1.03
N VAL A 238 -3.57 -0.42 0.23
CA VAL A 238 -2.31 0.23 -0.16
C VAL A 238 -1.60 0.82 1.06
N LEU A 239 -2.31 1.51 1.95
CA LEU A 239 -1.73 2.05 3.17
C LEU A 239 -1.10 0.97 4.05
N PHE A 240 -1.79 -0.18 4.23
CA PHE A 240 -1.21 -1.31 4.95
C PHE A 240 0.08 -1.79 4.28
N ALA A 241 0.04 -2.04 2.97
CA ALA A 241 1.20 -2.52 2.22
C ALA A 241 2.40 -1.55 2.33
N MET A 242 2.16 -0.23 2.29
CA MET A 242 3.21 0.79 2.44
C MET A 242 3.77 0.85 3.87
N LEU A 243 2.94 0.66 4.89
CA LEU A 243 3.35 0.67 6.30
C LEU A 243 4.03 -0.63 6.74
N SER A 244 3.77 -1.74 6.05
CA SER A 244 4.23 -3.09 6.40
C SER A 244 5.76 -3.21 6.55
N ASN A 245 6.52 -2.35 5.87
CA ASN A 245 7.98 -2.30 5.97
C ASN A 245 8.52 -2.13 7.40
N HIS A 246 7.70 -1.61 8.32
CA HIS A 246 8.04 -1.38 9.72
C HIS A 246 7.63 -2.56 10.62
N TYR A 247 6.99 -3.60 10.07
CA TYR A 247 6.38 -4.69 10.85
C TYR A 247 6.80 -6.05 10.29
N SER A 248 8.05 -6.44 10.58
CA SER A 248 8.68 -7.66 10.04
C SER A 248 7.89 -8.94 10.33
N PHE A 249 7.21 -9.02 11.47
CA PHE A 249 6.38 -10.18 11.83
C PHE A 249 5.26 -10.49 10.82
N THR A 250 4.87 -9.53 9.99
CA THR A 250 3.86 -9.72 8.95
C THR A 250 4.45 -10.35 7.69
N TYR A 251 5.54 -9.80 7.17
CA TYR A 251 6.13 -10.24 5.89
C TYR A 251 7.18 -11.35 6.04
N SER A 252 7.68 -11.62 7.25
CA SER A 252 8.61 -12.73 7.51
C SER A 252 7.91 -14.06 7.85
N HIS A 253 6.57 -14.06 7.92
CA HIS A 253 5.83 -15.29 8.17
C HIS A 253 5.90 -16.22 6.95
N PRO A 254 6.01 -17.57 7.11
CA PRO A 254 6.06 -18.51 5.98
C PRO A 254 4.89 -18.41 5.00
N GLN A 255 3.72 -18.00 5.49
CA GLN A 255 2.50 -17.76 4.70
C GLN A 255 2.21 -16.25 4.61
N ASN A 256 3.22 -15.43 4.38
CA ASN A 256 3.11 -13.97 4.34
C ASN A 256 2.11 -13.47 3.30
N TRP A 257 1.97 -14.15 2.17
CA TRP A 257 0.96 -13.83 1.15
C TRP A 257 -0.47 -13.85 1.72
N LEU A 258 -0.77 -14.81 2.62
CA LEU A 258 -2.08 -14.90 3.27
C LEU A 258 -2.27 -13.77 4.29
N VAL A 259 -1.23 -13.45 5.06
CA VAL A 259 -1.23 -12.27 5.95
C VAL A 259 -1.55 -11.01 5.17
N LEU A 260 -0.89 -10.80 4.03
CA LEU A 260 -1.12 -9.66 3.15
C LEU A 260 -2.56 -9.59 2.65
N ILE A 261 -3.09 -10.69 2.11
CA ILE A 261 -4.46 -10.77 1.57
C ILE A 261 -5.50 -10.51 2.66
N VAL A 262 -5.36 -11.14 3.83
CA VAL A 262 -6.31 -10.97 4.95
C VAL A 262 -6.30 -9.53 5.47
N MET A 263 -5.13 -8.91 5.62
CA MET A 263 -5.01 -7.51 6.03
C MET A 263 -5.62 -6.54 5.01
N MET A 264 -5.38 -6.78 3.72
CA MET A 264 -5.99 -5.97 2.66
C MET A 264 -7.51 -6.14 2.61
N GLY A 265 -8.01 -7.37 2.76
CA GLY A 265 -9.43 -7.67 2.84
C GLY A 265 -10.10 -7.03 4.06
N ALA A 266 -9.46 -7.09 5.22
CA ALA A 266 -9.90 -6.39 6.42
C ALA A 266 -9.97 -4.87 6.22
N GLY A 267 -8.95 -4.29 5.59
CA GLY A 267 -8.94 -2.87 5.22
C GLY A 267 -10.10 -2.50 4.29
N ALA A 268 -10.34 -3.29 3.24
CA ALA A 268 -11.45 -3.07 2.32
C ALA A 268 -12.82 -3.18 3.02
N ALA A 269 -13.01 -4.15 3.92
CA ALA A 269 -14.22 -4.31 4.71
C ALA A 269 -14.45 -3.12 5.66
N ILE A 270 -13.41 -2.69 6.38
CA ILE A 270 -13.49 -1.49 7.24
C ILE A 270 -13.82 -0.25 6.39
N ARG A 271 -13.22 -0.14 5.20
CA ARG A 271 -13.54 0.98 4.29
C ARG A 271 -15.00 0.98 3.86
N GLN A 272 -15.59 -0.19 3.60
CA GLN A 272 -17.01 -0.33 3.27
C GLN A 272 -17.91 0.23 4.39
N PHE A 273 -17.58 -0.02 5.65
CA PHE A 273 -18.31 0.59 6.77
C PHE A 273 -18.29 2.13 6.67
N PHE A 274 -17.13 2.73 6.45
CA PHE A 274 -17.01 4.19 6.36
C PHE A 274 -17.73 4.78 5.15
N VAL A 275 -17.79 4.07 4.03
CA VAL A 275 -18.52 4.51 2.83
C VAL A 275 -20.03 4.50 3.09
N LEU A 276 -20.57 3.43 3.71
CA LEU A 276 -22.01 3.26 3.88
C LEU A 276 -22.59 4.02 5.08
N ARG A 277 -21.77 4.34 6.10
CA ARG A 277 -22.27 4.94 7.36
C ARG A 277 -22.98 6.28 7.15
N HIS A 278 -22.59 7.06 6.15
CA HIS A 278 -23.22 8.35 5.85
C HIS A 278 -24.63 8.15 5.29
N GLY A 279 -24.79 7.18 4.37
CA GLY A 279 -26.11 6.80 3.86
C GLY A 279 -27.03 6.23 4.96
N TYR A 280 -26.48 5.53 5.94
CA TYR A 280 -27.24 5.08 7.12
C TYR A 280 -27.79 6.27 7.93
N LYS A 281 -26.96 7.29 8.19
CA LYS A 281 -27.41 8.51 8.90
C LYS A 281 -28.57 9.23 8.19
N LEU A 282 -28.66 9.07 6.87
CA LEU A 282 -29.72 9.61 6.02
C LEU A 282 -30.85 8.58 5.73
N ALA A 283 -30.90 7.49 6.49
CA ALA A 283 -31.86 6.39 6.31
C ALA A 283 -31.88 5.73 4.92
N ARG A 284 -30.77 5.84 4.16
CA ARG A 284 -30.65 5.27 2.80
C ARG A 284 -30.13 3.84 2.80
N ASN A 285 -29.40 3.43 3.83
CA ASN A 285 -28.75 2.11 3.95
C ASN A 285 -29.03 1.51 5.33
N PRO A 286 -29.06 0.17 5.48
CA PRO A 286 -29.01 -0.47 6.79
C PRO A 286 -27.69 -0.16 7.49
N HIS A 287 -27.64 -0.35 8.80
CA HIS A 287 -26.42 -0.06 9.58
C HIS A 287 -25.26 -0.94 9.11
N PRO A 288 -24.11 -0.35 8.70
CA PRO A 288 -23.02 -1.06 8.06
C PRO A 288 -22.04 -1.76 9.03
N TRP A 289 -22.38 -1.89 10.33
CA TRP A 289 -21.52 -2.49 11.35
C TRP A 289 -20.97 -3.88 10.98
N PRO A 290 -21.69 -4.76 10.22
CA PRO A 290 -21.17 -6.09 9.90
C PRO A 290 -19.85 -6.03 9.13
N TYR A 291 -19.67 -5.02 8.29
CA TYR A 291 -18.43 -4.85 7.52
C TYR A 291 -17.26 -4.47 8.44
N ALA A 292 -17.46 -3.55 9.38
CA ALA A 292 -16.43 -3.21 10.36
C ALA A 292 -16.12 -4.40 11.27
N ALA A 293 -17.14 -5.12 11.74
CA ALA A 293 -16.96 -6.31 12.55
C ALA A 293 -16.17 -7.40 11.80
N ALA A 294 -16.50 -7.68 10.54
CA ALA A 294 -15.76 -8.64 9.71
C ALA A 294 -14.27 -8.27 9.59
N GLY A 295 -13.97 -6.98 9.33
CA GLY A 295 -12.60 -6.51 9.27
C GLY A 295 -11.86 -6.65 10.59
N VAL A 296 -12.49 -6.27 11.70
CA VAL A 296 -11.90 -6.40 13.06
C VAL A 296 -11.68 -7.88 13.42
N VAL A 297 -12.66 -8.76 13.17
CA VAL A 297 -12.52 -10.21 13.42
C VAL A 297 -11.37 -10.80 12.60
N ALA A 298 -11.22 -10.40 11.34
CA ALA A 298 -10.10 -10.85 10.52
C ALA A 298 -8.74 -10.42 11.11
N ILE A 299 -8.62 -9.18 11.60
CA ILE A 299 -7.39 -8.68 12.26
C ILE A 299 -7.14 -9.41 13.57
N LEU A 300 -8.17 -9.65 14.38
CA LEU A 300 -8.03 -10.43 15.62
C LEU A 300 -7.66 -11.88 15.34
N GLY A 301 -8.18 -12.48 14.27
CA GLY A 301 -7.77 -13.81 13.80
C GLY A 301 -6.29 -13.84 13.44
N LEU A 302 -5.78 -12.83 12.71
CA LEU A 302 -4.36 -12.70 12.43
C LEU A 302 -3.52 -12.52 13.70
N LEU A 303 -3.97 -11.70 14.65
CA LEU A 303 -3.28 -11.49 15.92
C LEU A 303 -3.09 -12.81 16.68
N VAL A 304 -4.12 -13.67 16.70
CA VAL A 304 -4.02 -14.99 17.31
C VAL A 304 -3.10 -15.93 16.51
N TRP A 305 -3.26 -15.93 15.19
CA TRP A 305 -2.51 -16.82 14.31
C TRP A 305 -1.03 -16.48 14.22
N LEU A 306 -0.65 -15.21 14.23
CA LEU A 306 0.74 -14.73 14.18
C LEU A 306 1.43 -14.72 15.56
N LYS A 307 0.74 -15.18 16.61
CA LYS A 307 1.33 -15.24 17.94
C LYS A 307 2.58 -16.12 17.91
N PRO A 308 3.75 -15.61 18.37
CA PRO A 308 4.97 -16.42 18.46
C PRO A 308 4.73 -17.65 19.35
N ALA A 309 5.24 -18.80 18.92
CA ALA A 309 5.28 -19.95 19.81
C ALA A 309 6.08 -19.59 21.07
N PRO A 310 5.67 -20.05 22.27
CA PRO A 310 6.50 -19.91 23.46
C PRO A 310 7.89 -20.44 23.14
N PRO A 311 8.98 -19.77 23.58
CA PRO A 311 10.29 -20.33 23.43
C PRO A 311 10.27 -21.72 24.04
N ALA A 312 10.64 -22.75 23.25
CA ALA A 312 10.82 -24.08 23.78
C ALA A 312 11.78 -23.92 24.97
N SER A 313 11.34 -24.33 26.16
CA SER A 313 12.22 -24.34 27.33
C SER A 313 13.42 -25.19 26.99
N ALA A 314 14.51 -24.51 26.60
CA ALA A 314 15.79 -25.22 26.46
C ALA A 314 16.03 -25.94 27.79
N PRO A 315 16.35 -27.22 27.79
CA PRO A 315 16.75 -27.90 29.03
C PRO A 315 17.85 -27.04 29.62
N VAL A 316 17.64 -26.58 30.83
CA VAL A 316 18.68 -25.89 31.61
C VAL A 316 19.79 -26.92 31.80
N ALA A 317 20.79 -26.86 30.93
CA ALA A 317 22.03 -27.58 31.16
C ALA A 317 22.67 -26.93 32.39
N THR A 318 22.47 -27.54 33.54
CA THR A 318 23.23 -27.25 34.74
C THR A 318 24.68 -27.68 34.46
N ASN A 319 25.42 -26.84 33.74
CA ASN A 319 26.87 -27.00 33.64
C ASN A 319 27.49 -26.51 34.94
N SER A 320 27.66 -27.44 35.88
CA SER A 320 28.72 -27.31 36.88
C SER A 320 30.05 -27.24 36.12
N VAL A 321 30.74 -26.10 36.26
CA VAL A 321 32.08 -25.88 35.71
C VAL A 321 33.03 -26.84 36.44
N ALA A 322 33.34 -27.98 35.82
CA ALA A 322 34.49 -28.77 36.13
C ALA A 322 35.51 -28.54 35.01
N ALA A 323 36.64 -27.94 35.37
CA ALA A 323 37.80 -27.81 34.49
C ALA A 323 38.37 -29.22 34.18
N GLY A 324 38.34 -29.62 32.90
CA GLY A 324 38.93 -30.90 32.48
C GLY A 324 38.76 -31.10 30.97
N ALA A 325 39.88 -31.05 30.30
CA ALA A 325 40.26 -31.66 29.02
C ALA A 325 39.17 -31.82 27.92
N VAL A 326 39.30 -31.01 26.88
CA VAL A 326 38.59 -31.12 25.60
C VAL A 326 39.11 -32.29 24.80
N THR A 327 38.31 -33.35 24.63
CA THR A 327 38.48 -34.32 23.55
C THR A 327 37.49 -33.96 22.44
N ALA A 328 38.03 -33.78 21.25
CA ALA A 328 37.29 -33.44 20.05
C ALA A 328 36.35 -34.56 19.61
N GLY A 329 35.06 -34.28 19.61
CA GLY A 329 34.03 -35.08 18.95
C GLY A 329 33.27 -34.17 17.96
N ALA A 330 33.17 -34.57 16.70
CA ALA A 330 32.69 -33.83 15.57
C ALA A 330 31.23 -33.37 15.72
N SER A 331 31.00 -32.13 16.18
CA SER A 331 29.84 -31.35 15.88
C SER A 331 30.38 -30.04 15.27
N GLY A 332 30.16 -29.85 13.96
CA GLY A 332 30.68 -28.71 13.23
C GLY A 332 30.20 -27.40 13.88
N THR A 333 31.13 -26.75 14.60
CA THR A 333 30.91 -25.39 15.08
C THR A 333 30.82 -24.47 13.86
N ILE A 334 29.64 -23.89 13.63
CA ILE A 334 29.45 -22.90 12.58
C ILE A 334 30.39 -21.73 12.88
N GLY A 335 31.34 -21.51 11.98
CA GLY A 335 32.33 -20.43 12.08
C GLY A 335 31.85 -19.15 11.36
N TYR A 336 32.62 -18.07 11.54
CA TYR A 336 32.36 -16.83 10.84
C TYR A 336 32.31 -16.98 9.31
N GLN A 337 33.19 -17.84 8.76
CA GLN A 337 33.25 -18.09 7.31
C GLN A 337 31.96 -18.71 6.76
N ASP A 338 31.25 -19.49 7.55
CA ASP A 338 30.00 -20.13 7.13
C ASP A 338 28.83 -19.10 7.01
N ILE A 339 28.85 -18.04 7.83
CA ILE A 339 27.82 -16.99 7.84
C ILE A 339 28.23 -15.74 7.08
N GLN A 340 29.52 -15.59 6.75
CA GLN A 340 30.07 -14.43 6.04
C GLN A 340 29.32 -14.10 4.75
N PRO A 341 28.96 -15.05 3.87
CA PRO A 341 28.21 -14.74 2.64
C PRO A 341 26.84 -14.10 2.90
N VAL A 342 26.19 -14.49 4.03
CA VAL A 342 24.92 -13.91 4.44
C VAL A 342 25.12 -12.49 4.95
N LEU A 343 26.17 -12.27 5.75
CA LEU A 343 26.50 -10.95 6.29
C LEU A 343 26.90 -9.98 5.18
N GLU A 344 27.68 -10.42 4.19
CA GLU A 344 28.04 -9.63 3.00
C GLU A 344 26.79 -9.19 2.22
N GLN A 345 25.87 -10.12 2.00
CA GLN A 345 24.66 -9.85 1.24
C GLN A 345 23.68 -8.95 1.97
N ARG A 346 23.55 -9.09 3.30
CA ARG A 346 22.44 -8.51 4.06
C ARG A 346 22.85 -7.39 5.01
N CYS A 347 24.09 -7.37 5.48
CA CYS A 347 24.49 -6.52 6.60
C CYS A 347 25.58 -5.51 6.25
N TYR A 348 26.58 -5.88 5.41
CA TYR A 348 27.77 -5.03 5.18
C TYR A 348 27.45 -3.67 4.55
N MET A 349 26.38 -3.56 3.77
CA MET A 349 26.00 -2.29 3.17
C MET A 349 25.68 -1.22 4.22
N CYS A 350 25.16 -1.63 5.37
CA CYS A 350 24.83 -0.71 6.48
C CYS A 350 25.74 -0.87 7.69
N HIS A 351 26.41 -2.02 7.86
CA HIS A 351 27.20 -2.38 9.01
C HIS A 351 28.61 -2.88 8.65
N GLY A 352 29.20 -2.31 7.60
CA GLY A 352 30.55 -2.61 7.14
C GLY A 352 31.54 -1.47 7.39
N ALA A 353 32.76 -1.62 6.83
CA ALA A 353 33.81 -0.62 6.99
C ALA A 353 33.46 0.76 6.41
N ALA A 354 32.74 0.79 5.27
CA ALA A 354 32.35 2.01 4.58
C ALA A 354 31.18 2.76 5.25
N VAL A 355 30.23 2.00 5.84
CA VAL A 355 29.05 2.55 6.50
C VAL A 355 28.85 1.83 7.84
N GLN A 356 28.81 2.58 8.94
CA GLN A 356 28.69 2.06 10.30
C GLN A 356 27.42 2.58 10.96
N MET A 357 26.26 2.13 10.51
CA MET A 357 25.01 2.53 11.12
C MET A 357 24.96 2.15 12.60
N LYS A 358 24.59 3.11 13.46
CA LYS A 358 24.57 2.95 14.94
C LYS A 358 25.91 2.52 15.52
N ASN A 359 27.03 2.80 14.85
CA ASN A 359 28.39 2.37 15.23
C ASN A 359 28.52 0.86 15.39
N VAL A 360 27.70 0.07 14.68
CA VAL A 360 27.76 -1.38 14.66
C VAL A 360 28.45 -1.83 13.38
N ARG A 361 29.44 -2.71 13.51
CA ARG A 361 30.12 -3.40 12.41
C ARG A 361 29.96 -4.90 12.57
N VAL A 362 29.85 -5.60 11.44
CA VAL A 362 29.74 -7.07 11.40
C VAL A 362 30.63 -7.68 10.31
N ASP A 363 31.53 -6.89 9.73
CA ASP A 363 32.38 -7.22 8.59
C ASP A 363 33.73 -7.88 9.00
N SER A 364 33.88 -8.24 10.26
CA SER A 364 34.98 -9.06 10.74
C SER A 364 34.53 -9.92 11.92
N PRO A 365 35.22 -11.06 12.21
CA PRO A 365 34.89 -11.93 13.35
C PRO A 365 34.87 -11.18 14.68
N GLN A 366 35.85 -10.29 14.90
CA GLN A 366 35.96 -9.50 16.12
C GLN A 366 34.85 -8.48 16.26
N ALA A 367 34.52 -7.77 15.17
CA ALA A 367 33.44 -6.78 15.15
C ALA A 367 32.08 -7.47 15.34
N LEU A 368 31.82 -8.60 14.70
CA LEU A 368 30.60 -9.37 14.90
C LEU A 368 30.49 -9.88 16.33
N SER A 369 31.56 -10.43 16.89
CA SER A 369 31.58 -10.99 18.26
C SER A 369 31.26 -9.91 19.31
N SER A 370 31.76 -8.68 19.14
CA SER A 370 31.47 -7.55 20.06
C SER A 370 30.01 -7.12 20.03
N HIS A 371 29.28 -7.40 18.98
CA HIS A 371 27.87 -7.07 18.81
C HIS A 371 26.94 -8.30 18.71
N ALA A 372 27.46 -9.52 18.94
CA ALA A 372 26.75 -10.78 18.68
C ALA A 372 25.36 -10.84 19.32
N GLN A 373 25.24 -10.43 20.59
CA GLN A 373 23.97 -10.42 21.30
C GLN A 373 22.97 -9.43 20.69
N ALA A 374 23.42 -8.23 20.33
CA ALA A 374 22.57 -7.22 19.69
C ALA A 374 22.13 -7.68 18.30
N VAL A 375 23.03 -8.27 17.51
CA VAL A 375 22.74 -8.84 16.19
C VAL A 375 21.72 -9.97 16.33
N TYR A 376 21.95 -10.93 17.26
CA TYR A 376 21.00 -12.00 17.53
C TYR A 376 19.62 -11.47 17.90
N GLN A 377 19.56 -10.48 18.80
CA GLN A 377 18.30 -9.87 19.21
C GLN A 377 17.58 -9.20 18.04
N GLN A 378 18.29 -8.48 17.18
CA GLN A 378 17.68 -7.72 16.08
C GLN A 378 17.32 -8.60 14.86
N VAL A 379 18.15 -9.62 14.57
CA VAL A 379 17.99 -10.46 13.36
C VAL A 379 17.11 -11.68 13.64
N VAL A 380 17.35 -12.37 14.77
CA VAL A 380 16.71 -13.66 15.05
C VAL A 380 15.45 -13.52 15.90
N VAL A 381 15.52 -12.71 16.96
CA VAL A 381 14.41 -12.56 17.92
C VAL A 381 13.39 -11.53 17.42
N SER A 382 13.84 -10.30 17.20
CA SER A 382 12.93 -9.19 16.81
C SER A 382 12.64 -9.15 15.31
N LYS A 383 13.52 -9.77 14.50
CA LYS A 383 13.41 -9.79 13.01
C LYS A 383 13.17 -8.40 12.39
N ILE A 384 13.81 -7.37 12.95
CA ILE A 384 13.74 -6.00 12.46
C ILE A 384 14.87 -5.68 11.48
N MET A 385 15.93 -6.44 11.50
CA MET A 385 17.04 -6.36 10.54
C MET A 385 16.96 -7.51 9.55
N PRO A 386 17.39 -7.28 8.29
CA PRO A 386 17.33 -8.28 7.24
C PRO A 386 18.15 -9.53 7.51
#